data_f216f12438be73c176fe058a477be94d
#
_entry.id   f216f12438be73c176fe058a477be94d
#
_cell.length_a   1.000
_cell.length_b   1.000
_cell.length_c   1.000
_cell.angle_alpha   90.00
_cell.angle_beta   90.00
_cell.angle_gamma   90.00
#
_symmetry.space_group_name_H-M   'P 1'
#
loop_
_entity.id
_entity.type
_entity.pdbx_description
1 polymer ?
#
loop_
_entity_poly.entity_id
_entity_poly.type
_entity_poly.pdbx_seq_one_letter_code
_entity_poly.pdbx_strand_id
1 'polypeptide(L)'
;QGFGDGEPMRLKAWVASESPSRLTHPDLEVLASVTRAIHQECPLGIEYHSISSGRTEREIVPFALIDNGLRWHVRAFDRKSQEFRDFVITRIKRPVLMRDAEVQPHERSDQDIQWTRIVELEMVPHPDQPRPEITEMDYGMVRGSLRMKLRAATAGYILRQWSVDC
;
A
#
# COMPACT_ATOMS: atom_id res chain seq x y z
N GLN A 1 35.80 -40.19 -9.20
CA GLN A 1 35.00 -40.43 -7.97
C GLN A 1 34.08 -39.21 -7.84
N GLY A 2 32.81 -39.43 -8.21
CA GLY A 2 31.82 -38.38 -8.33
C GLY A 2 31.41 -37.86 -6.96
N PHE A 3 31.40 -36.56 -6.82
CA PHE A 3 30.60 -35.89 -5.80
C PHE A 3 29.19 -35.89 -6.30
N GLY A 4 28.30 -36.56 -5.55
CA GLY A 4 26.92 -36.71 -5.87
C GLY A 4 26.23 -35.35 -5.99
N ASP A 5 25.41 -35.24 -7.02
CA ASP A 5 24.42 -34.19 -7.18
C ASP A 5 23.55 -34.18 -5.95
N GLY A 6 23.79 -33.21 -5.05
CA GLY A 6 22.91 -32.91 -3.96
C GLY A 6 21.55 -32.41 -4.54
N GLU A 7 20.63 -33.33 -4.71
CA GLU A 7 19.22 -32.91 -4.85
C GLU A 7 18.90 -31.92 -3.75
N PRO A 8 18.32 -30.76 -4.07
CA PRO A 8 17.84 -29.87 -3.02
C PRO A 8 16.90 -30.69 -2.17
N MET A 9 17.30 -30.91 -0.94
CA MET A 9 16.52 -31.60 0.07
C MET A 9 15.15 -30.95 0.05
N ARG A 10 14.22 -31.60 -0.63
CA ARG A 10 12.80 -31.26 -0.54
C ARG A 10 12.47 -31.42 0.93
N LEU A 11 12.46 -30.32 1.66
CA LEU A 11 11.75 -30.18 2.91
C LEU A 11 10.27 -30.40 2.58
N LYS A 12 9.92 -31.64 2.25
CA LYS A 12 8.57 -32.09 2.07
C LYS A 12 7.91 -31.98 3.42
N ALA A 13 7.44 -30.76 3.71
CA ALA A 13 6.15 -30.57 4.33
C ALA A 13 5.93 -31.23 5.69
N TRP A 14 6.79 -30.95 6.66
CA TRP A 14 6.39 -31.04 8.06
C TRP A 14 5.62 -29.79 8.51
N VAL A 15 5.68 -28.72 7.73
CA VAL A 15 4.94 -27.48 7.94
C VAL A 15 4.18 -27.15 6.66
N ALA A 16 2.86 -27.30 6.70
CA ALA A 16 1.99 -26.73 5.68
C ALA A 16 1.84 -25.23 5.98
N SER A 17 2.36 -24.38 5.11
CA SER A 17 2.12 -22.95 5.16
C SER A 17 1.12 -22.60 4.08
N GLU A 18 -0.10 -22.27 4.47
CA GLU A 18 -1.11 -21.72 3.59
C GLU A 18 -1.27 -20.24 3.92
N SER A 19 -1.01 -19.39 2.93
CA SER A 19 -1.32 -17.98 3.06
C SER A 19 -2.32 -17.59 1.96
N PRO A 20 -3.31 -16.75 2.26
CA PRO A 20 -4.23 -16.28 1.24
C PRO A 20 -3.43 -15.63 0.13
N SER A 21 -3.69 -16.03 -1.12
CA SER A 21 -3.05 -15.43 -2.26
C SER A 21 -3.38 -13.93 -2.30
N ARG A 22 -2.41 -13.11 -2.67
CA ARG A 22 -2.67 -11.70 -3.00
C ARG A 22 -3.73 -11.65 -4.10
N LEU A 23 -4.49 -10.56 -4.11
CA LEU A 23 -5.35 -10.25 -5.25
C LEU A 23 -4.47 -10.12 -6.51
N THR A 24 -5.10 -10.07 -7.68
CA THR A 24 -4.43 -9.96 -8.98
C THR A 24 -3.21 -9.03 -8.94
N HIS A 25 -2.09 -9.50 -9.47
CA HIS A 25 -0.88 -8.68 -9.59
C HIS A 25 -1.10 -7.52 -10.57
N PRO A 26 -0.48 -6.37 -10.33
CA PRO A 26 -0.47 -5.29 -11.30
C PRO A 26 0.17 -5.74 -12.62
N ASP A 27 -0.33 -5.19 -13.72
CA ASP A 27 0.35 -5.25 -15.02
C ASP A 27 1.72 -4.57 -14.89
N LEU A 28 2.78 -5.26 -15.35
CA LEU A 28 4.15 -4.76 -15.21
C LEU A 28 4.39 -3.46 -15.99
N GLU A 29 3.73 -3.26 -17.13
CA GLU A 29 3.86 -2.02 -17.90
C GLU A 29 3.18 -0.85 -17.19
N VAL A 30 2.03 -1.10 -16.55
CA VAL A 30 1.35 -0.09 -15.72
C VAL A 30 2.23 0.27 -14.53
N LEU A 31 2.75 -0.73 -13.82
CA LEU A 31 3.65 -0.49 -12.68
C LEU A 31 4.91 0.26 -13.10
N ALA A 32 5.53 -0.12 -14.21
CA ALA A 32 6.69 0.56 -14.76
C ALA A 32 6.39 2.01 -15.16
N SER A 33 5.22 2.28 -15.71
CA SER A 33 4.81 3.64 -16.07
C SER A 33 4.58 4.51 -14.84
N VAL A 34 3.93 3.97 -13.81
CA VAL A 34 3.72 4.65 -12.53
C VAL A 34 5.07 4.96 -11.86
N THR A 35 5.97 3.99 -11.78
CA THR A 35 7.30 4.19 -11.17
C THR A 35 8.16 5.18 -11.93
N ARG A 36 8.10 5.18 -13.26
CA ARG A 36 8.78 6.20 -14.07
C ARG A 36 8.21 7.60 -13.84
N ALA A 37 6.89 7.74 -13.75
CA ALA A 37 6.25 9.02 -13.47
C ALA A 37 6.67 9.56 -12.09
N ILE A 38 6.74 8.72 -11.07
CA ILE A 38 7.25 9.08 -9.75
C ILE A 38 8.71 9.52 -9.83
N HIS A 39 9.57 8.73 -10.49
CA HIS A 39 11.00 9.01 -10.59
C HIS A 39 11.31 10.28 -11.40
N GLN A 40 10.54 10.54 -12.44
CA GLN A 40 10.69 11.71 -13.30
C GLN A 40 9.91 12.94 -12.78
N GLU A 41 9.21 12.79 -11.66
CA GLU A 41 8.35 13.85 -11.08
C GLU A 41 7.41 14.49 -12.12
N CYS A 42 6.77 13.65 -12.96
CA CYS A 42 5.88 14.13 -14.00
C CYS A 42 4.45 13.57 -13.84
N PRO A 43 3.45 14.30 -14.34
CA PRO A 43 2.07 13.83 -14.33
C PRO A 43 1.89 12.58 -15.19
N LEU A 44 0.89 11.78 -14.86
CA LEU A 44 0.49 10.56 -15.54
C LEU A 44 -0.98 10.65 -15.93
N GLY A 45 -1.27 10.56 -17.23
CA GLY A 45 -2.61 10.35 -17.74
C GLY A 45 -3.00 8.89 -17.59
N ILE A 46 -4.19 8.60 -17.06
CA ILE A 46 -4.69 7.24 -16.84
C ILE A 46 -6.16 7.11 -17.18
N GLU A 47 -6.56 5.93 -17.62
CA GLU A 47 -7.93 5.45 -17.54
C GLU A 47 -8.09 4.72 -16.21
N TYR A 48 -8.99 5.17 -15.35
CA TYR A 48 -9.19 4.58 -14.02
C TYR A 48 -10.58 3.98 -13.86
N HIS A 49 -10.63 2.74 -13.35
CA HIS A 49 -11.85 2.00 -13.09
C HIS A 49 -12.20 2.01 -11.60
N SER A 50 -13.14 2.85 -11.23
CA SER A 50 -13.63 2.96 -9.85
C SER A 50 -14.93 2.17 -9.65
N ILE A 51 -15.12 1.60 -8.45
CA ILE A 51 -16.36 0.92 -8.10
C ILE A 51 -17.55 1.90 -8.06
N SER A 52 -17.30 3.13 -7.61
CA SER A 52 -18.36 4.14 -7.43
C SER A 52 -18.69 4.93 -8.69
N SER A 53 -17.66 5.26 -9.51
CA SER A 53 -17.82 6.16 -10.66
C SER A 53 -17.56 5.49 -12.01
N GLY A 54 -17.30 4.16 -12.02
CA GLY A 54 -16.98 3.41 -13.22
C GLY A 54 -15.67 3.86 -13.87
N ARG A 55 -15.64 3.85 -15.20
CA ARG A 55 -14.49 4.25 -16.01
C ARG A 55 -14.41 5.77 -16.12
N THR A 56 -13.24 6.33 -15.82
CA THR A 56 -12.96 7.77 -15.93
C THR A 56 -11.55 8.01 -16.43
N GLU A 57 -11.37 9.07 -17.24
CA GLU A 57 -10.04 9.59 -17.57
C GLU A 57 -9.58 10.53 -16.44
N ARG A 58 -8.32 10.40 -16.08
CA ARG A 58 -7.70 11.20 -15.03
C ARG A 58 -6.28 11.61 -15.38
N GLU A 59 -5.89 12.77 -14.90
CA GLU A 59 -4.49 13.18 -14.80
C GLU A 59 -4.12 13.18 -13.32
N ILE A 60 -3.08 12.42 -12.98
CA ILE A 60 -2.59 12.31 -11.60
C ILE A 60 -1.12 12.71 -11.53
N VAL A 61 -0.70 13.24 -10.40
CA VAL A 61 0.71 13.51 -10.08
C VAL A 61 1.14 12.51 -9.03
N PRO A 62 1.73 11.36 -9.44
CA PRO A 62 2.07 10.29 -8.52
C PRO A 62 3.38 10.57 -7.79
N PHE A 63 3.48 10.16 -6.52
CA PHE A 63 4.72 10.36 -5.75
C PHE A 63 5.10 9.20 -4.81
N ALA A 64 4.22 8.25 -4.53
CA ALA A 64 4.55 7.10 -3.69
C ALA A 64 3.75 5.85 -4.06
N LEU A 65 4.38 4.68 -3.87
CA LEU A 65 3.73 3.39 -3.92
C LEU A 65 3.45 2.90 -2.49
N ILE A 66 2.28 2.30 -2.30
CA ILE A 66 1.82 1.75 -1.02
C ILE A 66 1.35 0.32 -1.25
N ASP A 67 1.94 -0.64 -0.54
CA ASP A 67 1.44 -2.00 -0.44
C ASP A 67 0.66 -2.17 0.87
N ASN A 68 -0.62 -2.49 0.79
CA ASN A 68 -1.45 -2.73 1.97
C ASN A 68 -1.57 -4.22 2.33
N GLY A 69 -0.71 -5.06 1.78
CA GLY A 69 -0.72 -6.52 1.97
C GLY A 69 -1.64 -7.27 1.00
N LEU A 70 -2.69 -6.64 0.48
CA LEU A 70 -3.62 -7.23 -0.49
C LEU A 70 -3.35 -6.75 -1.92
N ARG A 71 -3.06 -5.47 -2.07
CA ARG A 71 -2.86 -4.83 -3.38
C ARG A 71 -1.99 -3.59 -3.28
N TRP A 72 -1.41 -3.24 -4.41
CA TRP A 72 -0.63 -2.03 -4.56
C TRP A 72 -1.51 -0.83 -4.89
N HIS A 73 -1.17 0.30 -4.28
CA HIS A 73 -1.75 1.61 -4.55
C HIS A 73 -0.66 2.58 -4.98
N VAL A 74 -1.02 3.58 -5.75
CA VAL A 74 -0.21 4.78 -5.94
C VAL A 74 -0.89 5.94 -5.26
N ARG A 75 -0.14 6.66 -4.41
CA ARG A 75 -0.56 7.93 -3.83
C ARG A 75 -0.23 9.04 -4.80
N ALA A 76 -1.21 9.86 -5.13
CA ALA A 76 -1.10 10.90 -6.13
C ALA A 76 -2.03 12.07 -5.83
N PHE A 77 -1.71 13.25 -6.38
CA PHE A 77 -2.67 14.33 -6.53
C PHE A 77 -3.54 14.06 -7.75
N ASP A 78 -4.85 14.09 -7.59
CA ASP A 78 -5.83 13.90 -8.66
C ASP A 78 -6.30 15.26 -9.17
N ARG A 79 -5.87 15.64 -10.37
CA ARG A 79 -6.23 16.91 -11.01
C ARG A 79 -7.73 17.06 -11.23
N LYS A 80 -8.46 15.96 -11.36
CA LYS A 80 -9.91 16.01 -11.55
C LYS A 80 -10.67 16.37 -10.28
N SER A 81 -10.30 15.79 -9.14
CA SER A 81 -10.95 16.08 -7.85
C SER A 81 -10.24 17.18 -7.05
N GLN A 82 -9.05 17.60 -7.47
CA GLN A 82 -8.19 18.55 -6.77
C GLN A 82 -7.84 18.09 -5.34
N GLU A 83 -7.60 16.78 -5.18
CA GLU A 83 -7.31 16.15 -3.89
C GLU A 83 -6.23 15.09 -4.02
N PHE A 84 -5.50 14.85 -2.91
CA PHE A 84 -4.61 13.70 -2.80
C PHE A 84 -5.41 12.42 -2.55
N ARG A 85 -5.13 11.39 -3.36
CA ARG A 85 -5.86 10.12 -3.33
C ARG A 85 -4.94 8.93 -3.54
N ASP A 86 -5.44 7.76 -3.11
CA ASP A 86 -4.83 6.47 -3.44
C ASP A 86 -5.56 5.83 -4.62
N PHE A 87 -4.81 5.45 -5.64
CA PHE A 87 -5.31 4.73 -6.81
C PHE A 87 -4.83 3.29 -6.78
N VAL A 88 -5.74 2.33 -6.88
CA VAL A 88 -5.41 0.92 -6.96
C VAL A 88 -4.76 0.64 -8.31
N ILE A 89 -3.52 0.15 -8.33
CA ILE A 89 -2.74 0.00 -9.57
C ILE A 89 -3.40 -0.95 -10.56
N THR A 90 -4.02 -2.05 -10.12
CA THR A 90 -4.73 -3.00 -11.00
C THR A 90 -5.95 -2.40 -11.71
N ARG A 91 -6.42 -1.24 -11.27
CA ARG A 91 -7.55 -0.49 -11.86
C ARG A 91 -7.11 0.62 -12.81
N ILE A 92 -5.81 0.79 -12.98
CA ILE A 92 -5.22 1.74 -13.94
C ILE A 92 -5.06 1.03 -15.28
N LYS A 93 -5.48 1.72 -16.34
CA LYS A 93 -5.30 1.30 -17.73
C LYS A 93 -4.72 2.46 -18.53
N ARG A 94 -4.03 2.12 -19.64
CA ARG A 94 -3.49 3.08 -20.61
C ARG A 94 -2.70 4.24 -19.96
N PRO A 95 -1.70 3.95 -19.12
CA PRO A 95 -0.90 5.00 -18.51
C PRO A 95 -0.06 5.73 -19.59
N VAL A 96 -0.09 7.07 -19.57
CA VAL A 96 0.68 7.92 -20.49
C VAL A 96 1.46 8.94 -19.66
N LEU A 97 2.78 8.92 -19.76
CA LEU A 97 3.64 9.91 -19.09
C LEU A 97 3.51 11.27 -19.78
N MET A 98 3.19 12.29 -19.00
CA MET A 98 3.01 13.67 -19.47
C MET A 98 4.27 14.49 -19.15
N ARG A 99 5.40 14.16 -19.80
CA ARG A 99 6.73 14.72 -19.49
C ARG A 99 6.84 16.23 -19.69
N ASP A 100 6.05 16.78 -20.62
CA ASP A 100 6.04 18.20 -20.94
C ASP A 100 5.05 19.01 -20.08
N ALA A 101 4.28 18.33 -19.21
CA ALA A 101 3.33 18.97 -18.32
C ALA A 101 4.00 19.32 -16.99
N GLU A 102 3.84 20.56 -16.57
CA GLU A 102 4.38 21.04 -15.29
C GLU A 102 3.59 20.47 -14.09
N VAL A 103 4.32 20.17 -13.02
CA VAL A 103 3.76 19.87 -11.70
C VAL A 103 3.69 21.17 -10.90
N GLN A 104 2.47 21.53 -10.50
CA GLN A 104 2.25 22.74 -9.72
C GLN A 104 2.67 22.54 -8.26
N PRO A 105 3.06 23.62 -7.54
CA PRO A 105 3.49 23.50 -6.14
C PRO A 105 2.48 22.78 -5.23
N HIS A 106 1.18 23.03 -5.41
CA HIS A 106 0.13 22.43 -4.59
C HIS A 106 -0.14 20.94 -4.88
N GLU A 107 0.41 20.41 -6.00
CA GLU A 107 0.29 19.01 -6.39
C GLU A 107 1.39 18.12 -5.79
N ARG A 108 2.38 18.73 -5.13
CA ARG A 108 3.57 18.03 -4.60
C ARG A 108 3.25 17.29 -3.29
N SER A 109 4.00 16.25 -3.03
CA SER A 109 3.83 15.38 -1.86
C SER A 109 3.95 16.09 -0.51
N ASP A 110 4.71 17.17 -0.43
CA ASP A 110 4.86 17.99 0.79
C ASP A 110 3.59 18.79 1.14
N GLN A 111 2.67 18.95 0.19
CA GLN A 111 1.37 19.57 0.39
C GLN A 111 0.29 18.56 0.82
N ASP A 112 0.58 17.27 0.76
CA ASP A 112 -0.33 16.23 1.24
C ASP A 112 -0.22 16.08 2.77
N ILE A 113 -1.16 16.71 3.48
CA ILE A 113 -1.22 16.69 4.95
C ILE A 113 -1.32 15.25 5.48
N GLN A 114 -2.04 14.35 4.79
CA GLN A 114 -2.17 12.96 5.22
C GLN A 114 -0.86 12.18 5.03
N TRP A 115 -0.07 12.55 4.04
CA TRP A 115 1.23 11.93 3.78
C TRP A 115 2.33 12.44 4.70
N THR A 116 2.36 13.75 4.95
CA THR A 116 3.39 14.40 5.78
C THR A 116 3.14 14.22 7.28
N ARG A 117 1.86 14.09 7.68
CA ARG A 117 1.47 13.91 9.07
C ARG A 117 1.83 12.51 9.59
N ILE A 118 2.60 12.46 10.65
CA ILE A 118 2.87 11.24 11.42
C ILE A 118 1.87 11.17 12.57
N VAL A 119 1.18 10.06 12.70
CA VAL A 119 0.33 9.72 13.83
C VAL A 119 1.02 8.68 14.70
N GLU A 120 0.87 8.82 16.00
CA GLU A 120 1.32 7.84 16.97
C GLU A 120 0.08 7.06 17.45
N LEU A 121 0.09 5.76 17.20
CA LEU A 121 -0.97 4.85 17.60
C LEU A 121 -0.50 4.06 18.83
N GLU A 122 -1.36 3.96 19.82
CA GLU A 122 -1.20 3.06 20.96
C GLU A 122 -2.32 2.04 20.91
N MET A 123 -1.97 0.78 20.64
CA MET A 123 -2.91 -0.33 20.61
C MET A 123 -2.83 -1.10 21.91
N VAL A 124 -3.99 -1.43 22.43
CA VAL A 124 -4.18 -2.21 23.66
C VAL A 124 -5.12 -3.36 23.38
N PRO A 125 -5.10 -4.44 24.16
CA PRO A 125 -6.11 -5.49 24.06
C PRO A 125 -7.52 -4.91 24.23
N HIS A 126 -8.49 -5.47 23.49
CA HIS A 126 -9.89 -5.03 23.63
C HIS A 126 -10.36 -5.20 25.07
N PRO A 127 -11.07 -4.21 25.66
CA PRO A 127 -11.45 -4.25 27.08
C PRO A 127 -12.35 -5.46 27.46
N ASP A 128 -13.12 -5.97 26.50
CA ASP A 128 -13.99 -7.12 26.71
C ASP A 128 -13.27 -8.48 26.53
N GLN A 129 -11.97 -8.47 26.27
CA GLN A 129 -11.22 -9.72 26.14
C GLN A 129 -11.01 -10.36 27.52
N PRO A 130 -11.40 -11.65 27.66
CA PRO A 130 -11.28 -12.32 28.96
C PRO A 130 -9.83 -12.62 29.36
N ARG A 131 -8.90 -12.59 28.40
CA ARG A 131 -7.47 -12.92 28.60
C ARG A 131 -6.58 -11.99 27.78
N PRO A 132 -6.43 -10.73 28.18
CA PRO A 132 -5.66 -9.74 27.45
C PRO A 132 -4.17 -10.11 27.31
N GLU A 133 -3.63 -10.88 28.27
CA GLU A 133 -2.23 -11.34 28.25
C GLU A 133 -1.89 -12.18 27.02
N ILE A 134 -2.87 -12.88 26.43
CA ILE A 134 -2.65 -13.67 25.21
C ILE A 134 -2.45 -12.74 24.01
N THR A 135 -3.28 -11.72 23.88
CA THR A 135 -3.10 -10.68 22.84
C THR A 135 -1.78 -9.94 23.01
N GLU A 136 -1.40 -9.62 24.25
CA GLU A 136 -0.10 -9.00 24.52
C GLU A 136 1.06 -9.88 24.01
N MET A 137 0.97 -11.20 24.20
CA MET A 137 1.97 -12.15 23.69
C MET A 137 1.98 -12.22 22.16
N ASP A 138 0.81 -12.30 21.51
CA ASP A 138 0.67 -12.46 20.06
C ASP A 138 1.21 -11.23 19.31
N TYR A 139 1.00 -10.03 19.86
CA TYR A 139 1.43 -8.77 19.25
C TYR A 139 2.75 -8.23 19.82
N GLY A 140 3.38 -8.94 20.76
CA GLY A 140 4.62 -8.49 21.39
C GLY A 140 4.47 -7.17 22.13
N MET A 141 3.34 -6.96 22.79
CA MET A 141 3.06 -5.73 23.52
C MET A 141 3.98 -5.57 24.74
N VAL A 142 4.40 -4.35 25.02
CA VAL A 142 5.21 -4.02 26.19
C VAL A 142 4.36 -3.22 27.17
N ARG A 143 4.24 -3.72 28.40
CA ARG A 143 3.41 -3.11 29.45
C ARG A 143 1.94 -2.92 29.00
N GLY A 144 1.39 -3.92 28.31
CA GLY A 144 -0.01 -3.94 27.89
C GLY A 144 -0.31 -3.08 26.66
N SER A 145 0.69 -2.54 25.96
CA SER A 145 0.46 -1.75 24.76
C SER A 145 1.50 -1.95 23.67
N LEU A 146 1.10 -1.71 22.43
CA LEU A 146 1.99 -1.62 21.27
C LEU A 146 1.88 -0.24 20.67
N ARG A 147 3.02 0.47 20.63
CA ARG A 147 3.11 1.82 20.05
C ARG A 147 3.78 1.81 18.71
N MET A 148 3.21 2.51 17.74
CA MET A 148 3.79 2.68 16.43
C MET A 148 3.56 4.08 15.87
N LYS A 149 4.51 4.54 15.05
CA LYS A 149 4.44 5.82 14.33
C LYS A 149 4.23 5.53 12.86
N LEU A 150 3.17 6.08 12.30
CA LEU A 150 2.74 5.83 10.93
C LEU A 150 2.36 7.15 10.25
N ARG A 151 2.44 7.18 8.92
CA ARG A 151 1.81 8.24 8.14
C ARG A 151 0.30 8.14 8.27
N ALA A 152 -0.38 9.27 8.45
CA ALA A 152 -1.85 9.29 8.53
C ALA A 152 -2.49 8.63 7.30
N ALA A 153 -1.94 8.85 6.11
CA ALA A 153 -2.40 8.24 4.86
C ALA A 153 -2.38 6.70 4.86
N THR A 154 -1.49 6.07 5.63
CA THR A 154 -1.33 4.60 5.64
C THR A 154 -1.88 3.93 6.89
N ALA A 155 -2.18 4.70 7.93
CA ALA A 155 -2.62 4.17 9.22
C ALA A 155 -3.87 3.27 9.10
N GLY A 156 -4.86 3.69 8.32
CA GLY A 156 -6.08 2.92 8.11
C GLY A 156 -5.86 1.57 7.42
N TYR A 157 -4.82 1.41 6.59
CA TYR A 157 -4.48 0.12 5.99
C TYR A 157 -3.94 -0.86 7.04
N ILE A 158 -3.07 -0.38 7.94
CA ILE A 158 -2.47 -1.20 8.98
C ILE A 158 -3.52 -1.62 10.02
N LEU A 159 -4.36 -0.70 10.46
CA LEU A 159 -5.45 -1.01 11.40
C LEU A 159 -6.38 -2.09 10.85
N ARG A 160 -6.76 -2.00 9.56
CA ARG A 160 -7.59 -3.03 8.91
C ARG A 160 -6.87 -4.37 8.79
N GLN A 161 -5.58 -4.37 8.45
CA GLN A 161 -4.80 -5.60 8.32
C GLN A 161 -4.70 -6.34 9.65
N TRP A 162 -4.67 -5.62 10.76
CA TRP A 162 -4.56 -6.18 12.09
C TRP A 162 -5.92 -6.34 12.79
N SER A 163 -7.02 -6.07 12.08
CA SER A 163 -8.38 -6.15 12.63
C SER A 163 -8.56 -5.36 13.94
N VAL A 164 -7.98 -4.15 13.95
CA VAL A 164 -8.10 -3.25 15.10
C VAL A 164 -9.43 -2.53 15.00
N ASP A 165 -10.22 -2.62 16.06
CA ASP A 165 -11.43 -1.84 16.25
C ASP A 165 -11.05 -0.45 16.79
N CYS A 166 -11.70 0.62 16.24
CA CYS A 166 -11.46 2.01 16.60
C CYS A 166 -12.74 2.64 17.14
#